data_47049220e6307187f3e869c058d338a3
#
_entry.id   47049220e6307187f3e869c058d338a3
#
_cell.length_a   1.000
_cell.length_b   1.000
_cell.length_c   1.000
_cell.angle_alpha   90.00
_cell.angle_beta   90.00
_cell.angle_gamma   90.00
#
_symmetry.space_group_name_H-M   'P 1'
#
loop_
_entity.id
_entity.type
_entity.pdbx_description
1 polymer ?
#
loop_
_entity_poly.entity_id
_entity_poly.type
_entity_poly.pdbx_seq_one_letter_code
_entity_poly.pdbx_strand_id
1 'polypeptide(L)'
;MQLNGRNLSEDMTDIIIKKKNEVYVTVKAEPAICQELSDLFTFDVPGAKFMPQYRNKYWDGKIRLFSPATGEVYVGLVDKIASWAKKSEYSLEFENNEFYGSPFEENEMISREGVREYMTKISKYKPRDYQVDAVYDALRYNRKLLISPTASGKSLMIYSVVRYFAEKNKKVLLCLLYTSDAADELR
;
A
#
# COMPACT_ATOMS: atom_id res chain seq x y z
N MET A 1 -1.14 30.76 50.60
CA MET A 1 -0.06 30.44 49.64
C MET A 1 -0.47 29.17 48.91
N GLN A 2 -1.16 29.34 47.77
CA GLN A 2 -1.73 28.23 47.00
C GLN A 2 -0.75 27.90 45.87
N LEU A 3 -0.22 26.69 45.89
CA LEU A 3 0.58 26.15 44.81
C LEU A 3 -0.37 25.48 43.80
N ASN A 4 -0.69 26.20 42.75
CA ASN A 4 -1.35 25.65 41.57
C ASN A 4 -0.38 24.73 40.80
N GLY A 5 -0.41 23.45 41.13
CA GLY A 5 0.13 22.41 40.30
C GLY A 5 -0.83 22.16 39.13
N ARG A 6 -0.69 22.87 38.02
CA ARG A 6 -1.28 22.46 36.76
C ARG A 6 -0.34 21.45 36.15
N ASN A 7 -0.65 20.19 36.30
CA ASN A 7 -0.20 19.17 35.41
C ASN A 7 -1.02 19.30 34.11
N LEU A 8 -0.52 20.05 33.16
CA LEU A 8 -0.90 19.96 31.76
C LEU A 8 -0.14 18.74 31.22
N SER A 9 -0.73 17.57 31.32
CA SER A 9 -0.49 16.52 30.34
C SER A 9 -1.18 17.00 29.07
N GLU A 10 -0.45 17.77 28.27
CA GLU A 10 -0.77 17.89 26.87
C GLU A 10 -0.86 16.45 26.35
N ASP A 11 -1.98 16.09 25.76
CA ASP A 11 -2.14 14.83 25.04
C ASP A 11 -1.13 14.84 23.87
N MET A 12 0.12 14.47 24.18
CA MET A 12 1.14 14.32 23.15
C MET A 12 0.82 13.02 22.39
N THR A 13 0.36 13.17 21.17
CA THR A 13 0.16 12.04 20.28
C THR A 13 1.49 11.33 20.06
N ASP A 14 1.54 10.02 20.32
CA ASP A 14 2.76 9.21 20.24
C ASP A 14 3.32 9.11 18.81
N ILE A 15 2.41 9.05 17.83
CA ILE A 15 2.74 8.85 16.42
C ILE A 15 1.95 9.84 15.56
N ILE A 16 2.65 10.65 14.80
CA ILE A 16 2.05 11.55 13.82
C ILE A 16 2.51 11.13 12.42
N ILE A 17 1.55 10.87 11.52
CA ILE A 17 1.81 10.51 10.13
C ILE A 17 1.48 11.69 9.23
N LYS A 18 2.46 12.06 8.38
CA LYS A 18 2.31 13.12 7.37
C LYS A 18 2.57 12.56 5.98
N LYS A 19 1.69 12.84 5.02
CA LYS A 19 1.91 12.50 3.62
C LYS A 19 3.06 13.36 3.05
N LYS A 20 4.08 12.70 2.48
CA LYS A 20 5.18 13.36 1.77
C LYS A 20 4.89 13.44 0.27
N ASN A 21 4.42 12.34 -0.32
CA ASN A 21 4.04 12.22 -1.73
C ASN A 21 3.19 10.94 -1.94
N GLU A 22 2.92 10.57 -3.19
CA GLU A 22 2.12 9.37 -3.51
C GLU A 22 2.82 8.04 -3.17
N VAL A 23 4.10 8.05 -2.83
CA VAL A 23 4.90 6.86 -2.52
C VAL A 23 5.22 6.77 -1.03
N TYR A 24 5.55 7.90 -0.40
CA TYR A 24 6.07 7.96 0.95
C TYR A 24 5.23 8.82 1.89
N VAL A 25 5.17 8.39 3.14
CA VAL A 25 4.75 9.19 4.30
C VAL A 25 5.94 9.36 5.24
N THR A 26 5.90 10.40 6.06
CA THR A 26 6.84 10.63 7.16
C THR A 26 6.12 10.37 8.47
N VAL A 27 6.74 9.57 9.31
CA VAL A 27 6.29 9.26 10.67
C VAL A 27 7.15 10.08 11.64
N LYS A 28 6.48 10.84 12.49
CA LYS A 28 7.11 11.54 13.62
C LYS A 28 6.69 10.84 14.90
N ALA A 29 7.64 10.35 15.65
CA ALA A 29 7.43 9.67 16.91
C ALA A 29 8.71 9.77 17.76
N GLU A 30 8.66 9.37 19.02
CA GLU A 30 9.84 9.27 19.85
C GLU A 30 10.84 8.25 19.28
N PRO A 31 12.16 8.40 19.57
CA PRO A 31 13.19 7.51 19.06
C PRO A 31 12.96 6.03 19.37
N ALA A 32 12.40 5.71 20.54
CA ALA A 32 12.06 4.34 20.93
C ALA A 32 11.00 3.74 19.99
N ILE A 33 9.94 4.47 19.72
CA ILE A 33 8.86 4.07 18.80
C ILE A 33 9.38 3.94 17.38
N CYS A 34 10.25 4.85 16.93
CA CYS A 34 10.91 4.77 15.63
C CYS A 34 11.77 3.50 15.51
N GLN A 35 12.43 3.08 16.58
CA GLN A 35 13.21 1.84 16.58
C GLN A 35 12.29 0.62 16.50
N GLU A 36 11.19 0.59 17.24
CA GLU A 36 10.20 -0.49 17.17
C GLU A 36 9.60 -0.60 15.76
N LEU A 37 9.27 0.53 15.12
CA LEU A 37 8.82 0.55 13.72
C LEU A 37 9.91 0.04 12.76
N SER A 38 11.16 0.39 13.00
CA SER A 38 12.27 -0.13 12.20
C SER A 38 12.37 -1.65 12.30
N ASP A 39 12.24 -2.19 13.50
CA ASP A 39 12.29 -3.63 13.72
C ASP A 39 11.08 -4.33 13.09
N LEU A 40 9.88 -3.75 13.22
CA LEU A 40 8.65 -4.24 12.59
C LEU A 40 8.76 -4.33 11.06
N PHE A 41 9.44 -3.36 10.44
CA PHE A 41 9.58 -3.25 8.98
C PHE A 41 10.95 -3.67 8.46
N THR A 42 11.70 -4.45 9.24
CA THR A 42 12.97 -5.07 8.84
C THR A 42 12.76 -6.56 8.58
N PHE A 43 13.19 -7.02 7.41
CA PHE A 43 13.03 -8.40 6.98
C PHE A 43 14.38 -8.99 6.55
N ASP A 44 14.65 -10.22 6.99
CA ASP A 44 15.78 -10.99 6.49
C ASP A 44 15.51 -11.50 5.08
N VAL A 45 16.49 -11.33 4.18
CA VAL A 45 16.37 -11.83 2.81
C VAL A 45 16.72 -13.32 2.77
N PRO A 46 15.80 -14.19 2.36
CA PRO A 46 16.10 -15.60 2.20
C PRO A 46 17.29 -15.83 1.26
N GLY A 47 18.28 -16.59 1.69
CA GLY A 47 19.46 -16.86 0.87
C GLY A 47 20.48 -15.72 0.79
N ALA A 48 20.34 -14.65 1.55
CA ALA A 48 21.28 -13.52 1.58
C ALA A 48 22.74 -13.95 1.72
N LYS A 49 23.02 -14.97 2.54
CA LYS A 49 24.37 -15.52 2.75
C LYS A 49 25.07 -16.02 1.48
N PHE A 50 24.32 -16.32 0.44
CA PHE A 50 24.87 -16.76 -0.84
C PHE A 50 25.13 -15.59 -1.81
N MET A 51 24.66 -14.40 -1.49
CA MET A 51 24.83 -13.20 -2.33
C MET A 51 26.21 -12.59 -2.12
N PRO A 52 26.90 -12.16 -3.22
CA PRO A 52 28.24 -11.55 -3.12
C PRO A 52 28.28 -10.32 -2.20
N GLN A 53 27.25 -9.48 -2.22
CA GLN A 53 27.16 -8.28 -1.38
C GLN A 53 27.17 -8.60 0.11
N TYR A 54 26.48 -9.67 0.52
CA TYR A 54 26.51 -10.16 1.92
C TYR A 54 27.87 -10.75 2.27
N ARG A 55 28.43 -11.59 1.40
CA ARG A 55 29.74 -12.23 1.60
C ARG A 55 30.87 -11.22 1.72
N ASN A 56 30.79 -10.13 0.94
CA ASN A 56 31.76 -9.05 0.95
C ASN A 56 31.46 -7.99 2.03
N LYS A 57 30.46 -8.23 2.90
CA LYS A 57 30.05 -7.34 4.00
C LYS A 57 29.59 -5.93 3.56
N TYR A 58 29.19 -5.74 2.30
CA TYR A 58 28.59 -4.49 1.82
C TYR A 58 27.12 -4.35 2.20
N TRP A 59 26.50 -5.45 2.61
CA TRP A 59 25.09 -5.50 2.99
C TRP A 59 24.90 -6.55 4.07
N ASP A 60 24.00 -6.31 5.02
CA ASP A 60 23.73 -7.16 6.18
C ASP A 60 22.64 -8.24 5.92
N GLY A 61 22.16 -8.38 4.69
CA GLY A 61 21.14 -9.35 4.32
C GLY A 61 19.72 -8.96 4.70
N LYS A 62 19.49 -7.71 5.10
CA LYS A 62 18.19 -7.23 5.54
C LYS A 62 17.63 -6.15 4.61
N ILE A 63 16.32 -6.17 4.44
CA ILE A 63 15.55 -5.10 3.80
C ILE A 63 14.84 -4.32 4.89
N ARG A 64 15.02 -3.00 4.88
CA ARG A 64 14.35 -2.07 5.80
C ARG A 64 13.38 -1.21 5.02
N LEU A 65 12.10 -1.26 5.38
CA LEU A 65 11.05 -0.48 4.72
C LEU A 65 10.70 0.81 5.48
N PHE A 66 11.23 0.97 6.69
CA PHE A 66 11.16 2.19 7.49
C PHE A 66 12.57 2.71 7.76
N SER A 67 12.76 4.01 7.62
CA SER A 67 14.02 4.70 7.92
C SER A 67 13.90 5.49 9.23
N PRO A 68 14.51 5.04 10.33
CA PRO A 68 14.45 5.77 11.60
C PRO A 68 15.04 7.18 11.52
N ALA A 69 16.05 7.37 10.66
CA ALA A 69 16.74 8.65 10.52
C ALA A 69 15.86 9.73 9.84
N THR A 70 15.01 9.33 8.91
CA THR A 70 14.14 10.25 8.15
C THR A 70 12.66 10.12 8.52
N GLY A 71 12.28 9.07 9.24
CA GLY A 71 10.90 8.72 9.53
C GLY A 71 10.12 8.25 8.30
N GLU A 72 10.81 7.99 7.16
CA GLU A 72 10.13 7.65 5.91
C GLU A 72 9.70 6.20 5.84
N VAL A 73 8.49 5.99 5.35
CA VAL A 73 7.91 4.67 5.07
C VAL A 73 7.00 4.75 3.85
N TYR A 74 6.83 3.62 3.16
CA TYR A 74 5.91 3.56 2.03
C TYR A 74 4.45 3.77 2.48
N VAL A 75 3.73 4.65 1.78
CA VAL A 75 2.32 4.98 2.10
C VAL A 75 1.42 3.73 2.16
N GLY A 76 1.70 2.69 1.36
CA GLY A 76 0.96 1.42 1.41
C GLY A 76 1.14 0.60 2.69
N LEU A 77 2.01 1.01 3.61
CA LEU A 77 2.24 0.36 4.91
C LEU A 77 1.54 1.08 6.07
N VAL A 78 0.87 2.20 5.80
CA VAL A 78 0.18 3.02 6.83
C VAL A 78 -0.82 2.20 7.64
N ASP A 79 -1.56 1.28 6.99
CA ASP A 79 -2.50 0.40 7.69
C ASP A 79 -1.83 -0.54 8.69
N LYS A 80 -0.65 -1.04 8.33
CA LYS A 80 0.12 -1.89 9.24
C LYS A 80 0.62 -1.08 10.42
N ILE A 81 1.02 0.17 10.20
CA ILE A 81 1.39 1.09 11.29
C ILE A 81 0.20 1.34 12.19
N ALA A 82 -0.97 1.68 11.63
CA ALA A 82 -2.18 1.92 12.41
C ALA A 82 -2.63 0.70 13.22
N SER A 83 -2.60 -0.48 12.60
CA SER A 83 -2.94 -1.73 13.28
C SER A 83 -1.95 -2.09 14.39
N TRP A 84 -0.67 -1.83 14.18
CA TRP A 84 0.38 -2.04 15.17
C TRP A 84 0.27 -1.02 16.32
N ALA A 85 0.10 0.27 16.01
CA ALA A 85 -0.08 1.32 17.01
C ALA A 85 -1.27 1.01 17.95
N LYS A 86 -2.41 0.61 17.35
CA LYS A 86 -3.59 0.19 18.13
C LYS A 86 -3.30 -1.00 19.05
N LYS A 87 -2.52 -1.99 18.57
CA LYS A 87 -2.16 -3.17 19.35
C LYS A 87 -1.19 -2.84 20.49
N SER A 88 -0.31 -1.87 20.27
CA SER A 88 0.70 -1.41 21.23
C SER A 88 0.19 -0.27 22.12
N GLU A 89 -1.10 0.10 21.99
CA GLU A 89 -1.76 1.17 22.74
C GLU A 89 -1.14 2.56 22.52
N TYR A 90 -0.48 2.77 21.37
CA TYR A 90 0.01 4.09 20.97
C TYR A 90 -1.10 4.92 20.32
N SER A 91 -1.17 6.20 20.67
CA SER A 91 -2.00 7.19 20.00
C SER A 91 -1.44 7.53 18.64
N LEU A 92 -2.29 7.57 17.60
CA LEU A 92 -1.90 7.85 16.22
C LEU A 92 -2.78 8.93 15.64
N GLU A 93 -2.15 9.93 15.04
CA GLU A 93 -2.81 11.05 14.37
C GLU A 93 -2.26 11.24 12.96
N PHE A 94 -3.14 11.69 12.05
CA PHE A 94 -2.76 12.06 10.69
C PHE A 94 -2.67 13.58 10.58
N GLU A 95 -1.47 14.09 10.26
CA GLU A 95 -1.27 15.52 10.00
C GLU A 95 -1.93 15.86 8.64
N ASN A 96 -2.94 16.71 8.66
CA ASN A 96 -3.83 17.08 7.57
C ASN A 96 -4.79 15.95 7.11
N ASN A 97 -6.00 16.36 6.67
CA ASN A 97 -6.99 15.47 6.05
C ASN A 97 -6.59 15.11 4.60
N GLU A 98 -5.35 14.68 4.39
CA GLU A 98 -4.88 14.27 3.08
C GLU A 98 -5.24 12.80 2.81
N PHE A 99 -5.58 12.52 1.56
CA PHE A 99 -5.86 11.17 1.09
C PHE A 99 -4.58 10.32 1.07
N TYR A 100 -4.51 9.31 1.92
CA TYR A 100 -3.38 8.39 2.00
C TYR A 100 -3.51 7.18 1.06
N GLY A 101 -4.67 7.04 0.42
CA GLY A 101 -4.94 6.02 -0.57
C GLY A 101 -4.97 4.62 0.01
N SER A 102 -6.15 4.16 0.50
CA SER A 102 -6.37 2.79 0.96
C SER A 102 -6.06 2.50 2.43
N PRO A 103 -6.67 1.52 2.99
CA PRO A 103 -8.04 1.07 2.95
C PRO A 103 -8.98 1.94 3.76
N PHE A 104 -8.48 3.07 4.29
CA PHE A 104 -9.27 4.00 5.09
C PHE A 104 -10.32 4.75 4.28
N GLU A 105 -10.14 4.84 2.96
CA GLU A 105 -11.08 5.55 2.09
C GLU A 105 -11.52 4.61 0.97
N GLU A 106 -12.55 3.86 1.28
CA GLU A 106 -13.26 3.09 0.28
C GLU A 106 -13.98 4.03 -0.69
N ASN A 107 -13.89 3.75 -1.97
CA ASN A 107 -14.75 4.42 -2.93
C ASN A 107 -16.15 3.79 -2.86
N GLU A 108 -17.00 4.32 -1.99
CA GLU A 108 -18.35 3.80 -1.73
C GLU A 108 -19.26 3.83 -2.97
N MET A 109 -18.91 4.64 -3.98
CA MET A 109 -19.64 4.69 -5.25
C MET A 109 -19.39 3.47 -6.15
N ILE A 110 -18.40 2.65 -5.83
CA ILE A 110 -18.06 1.42 -6.57
C ILE A 110 -18.81 0.24 -5.96
N SER A 111 -19.75 -0.33 -6.71
CA SER A 111 -20.43 -1.58 -6.34
C SER A 111 -19.93 -2.76 -7.16
N ARG A 112 -20.00 -3.96 -6.59
CA ARG A 112 -19.58 -5.20 -7.26
C ARG A 112 -20.42 -5.48 -8.50
N GLU A 113 -21.72 -5.25 -8.42
CA GLU A 113 -22.66 -5.40 -9.52
C GLU A 113 -22.39 -4.42 -10.65
N GLY A 114 -22.12 -3.15 -10.32
CA GLY A 114 -21.72 -2.14 -11.30
C GLY A 114 -20.42 -2.49 -12.02
N VAL A 115 -19.44 -3.07 -11.31
CA VAL A 115 -18.21 -3.58 -11.94
C VAL A 115 -18.51 -4.75 -12.88
N ARG A 116 -19.38 -5.68 -12.50
CA ARG A 116 -19.80 -6.80 -13.37
C ARG A 116 -20.46 -6.31 -14.66
N GLU A 117 -21.38 -5.37 -14.56
CA GLU A 117 -22.06 -4.77 -15.71
C GLU A 117 -21.05 -4.05 -16.60
N TYR A 118 -20.16 -3.26 -15.99
CA TYR A 118 -19.09 -2.56 -16.70
C TYR A 118 -18.20 -3.52 -17.48
N MET A 119 -17.67 -4.56 -16.83
CA MET A 119 -16.80 -5.55 -17.46
C MET A 119 -17.52 -6.31 -18.60
N THR A 120 -18.81 -6.59 -18.44
CA THR A 120 -19.62 -7.24 -19.47
C THR A 120 -19.82 -6.33 -20.68
N LYS A 121 -19.97 -5.02 -20.46
CA LYS A 121 -20.13 -4.03 -21.53
C LYS A 121 -18.86 -3.83 -22.35
N ILE A 122 -17.70 -3.84 -21.73
CA ILE A 122 -16.41 -3.55 -22.39
C ILE A 122 -15.73 -4.77 -22.99
N SER A 123 -16.22 -5.98 -22.71
CA SER A 123 -15.61 -7.23 -23.16
C SER A 123 -16.61 -8.10 -23.92
N LYS A 124 -16.12 -8.87 -24.90
CA LYS A 124 -16.88 -9.93 -25.57
C LYS A 124 -17.08 -11.17 -24.68
N TYR A 125 -16.28 -11.28 -23.60
CA TYR A 125 -16.27 -12.41 -22.71
C TYR A 125 -17.04 -12.08 -21.44
N LYS A 126 -17.87 -13.03 -20.97
CA LYS A 126 -18.53 -12.90 -19.68
C LYS A 126 -17.49 -13.01 -18.57
N PRO A 127 -17.34 -11.98 -17.72
CA PRO A 127 -16.35 -12.03 -16.63
C PRO A 127 -16.72 -13.11 -15.62
N ARG A 128 -15.72 -13.81 -15.10
CA ARG A 128 -15.87 -14.75 -14.00
C ARG A 128 -15.94 -14.00 -12.66
N ASP A 129 -16.54 -14.62 -11.64
CA ASP A 129 -16.75 -13.96 -10.35
C ASP A 129 -15.46 -13.43 -9.73
N TYR A 130 -14.40 -14.23 -9.70
CA TYR A 130 -13.11 -13.82 -9.17
C TYR A 130 -12.45 -12.67 -9.96
N GLN A 131 -12.73 -12.53 -11.26
CA GLN A 131 -12.24 -11.40 -12.06
C GLN A 131 -12.99 -10.13 -11.71
N VAL A 132 -14.30 -10.24 -11.48
CA VAL A 132 -15.12 -9.12 -11.00
C VAL A 132 -14.64 -8.68 -9.62
N ASP A 133 -14.41 -9.63 -8.71
CA ASP A 133 -13.92 -9.34 -7.36
C ASP A 133 -12.56 -8.65 -7.39
N ALA A 134 -11.63 -9.10 -8.24
CA ALA A 134 -10.32 -8.50 -8.40
C ALA A 134 -10.39 -7.05 -8.92
N VAL A 135 -11.22 -6.80 -9.93
CA VAL A 135 -11.42 -5.45 -10.48
C VAL A 135 -12.16 -4.56 -9.47
N TYR A 136 -13.18 -5.09 -8.80
CA TYR A 136 -13.89 -4.39 -7.74
C TYR A 136 -12.95 -3.96 -6.63
N ASP A 137 -12.11 -4.86 -6.11
CA ASP A 137 -11.13 -4.55 -5.09
C ASP A 137 -10.14 -3.47 -5.56
N ALA A 138 -9.63 -3.59 -6.79
CA ALA A 138 -8.69 -2.61 -7.34
C ALA A 138 -9.28 -1.21 -7.47
N LEU A 139 -10.55 -1.10 -7.86
CA LEU A 139 -11.22 0.20 -8.03
C LEU A 139 -11.72 0.79 -6.71
N ARG A 140 -12.14 -0.07 -5.76
CA ARG A 140 -12.66 0.37 -4.46
C ARG A 140 -11.57 0.84 -3.51
N TYR A 141 -10.48 0.07 -3.43
CA TYR A 141 -9.43 0.30 -2.43
C TYR A 141 -8.19 1.02 -2.96
N ASN A 142 -8.15 1.44 -4.22
CA ASN A 142 -7.07 2.20 -4.87
C ASN A 142 -5.68 1.52 -4.87
N ARG A 143 -5.32 0.77 -3.84
CA ARG A 143 -4.05 0.04 -3.70
C ARG A 143 -4.34 -1.39 -3.30
N LYS A 144 -4.00 -2.33 -4.19
CA LYS A 144 -4.24 -3.75 -3.94
C LYS A 144 -3.17 -4.60 -4.59
N LEU A 145 -2.70 -5.59 -3.86
CA LEU A 145 -1.91 -6.68 -4.42
C LEU A 145 -2.87 -7.83 -4.80
N LEU A 146 -2.95 -8.12 -6.10
CA LEU A 146 -3.76 -9.20 -6.63
C LEU A 146 -2.84 -10.34 -7.07
N ILE A 147 -2.93 -11.48 -6.38
CA ILE A 147 -2.20 -12.70 -6.74
C ILE A 147 -3.11 -13.58 -7.58
N SER A 148 -2.71 -13.85 -8.81
CA SER A 148 -3.53 -14.57 -9.76
C SER A 148 -2.68 -15.58 -10.55
N PRO A 149 -3.10 -16.85 -10.69
CA PRO A 149 -2.33 -17.86 -11.43
C PRO A 149 -2.25 -17.56 -12.93
N THR A 150 -1.37 -18.26 -13.63
CA THR A 150 -1.29 -18.19 -15.09
C THR A 150 -2.63 -18.63 -15.71
N ALA A 151 -3.00 -18.06 -16.83
CA ALA A 151 -4.26 -18.32 -17.55
C ALA A 151 -5.56 -17.96 -16.79
N SER A 152 -5.48 -17.17 -15.72
CA SER A 152 -6.67 -16.68 -14.98
C SER A 152 -7.38 -15.50 -15.65
N GLY A 153 -6.86 -15.02 -16.79
CA GLY A 153 -7.41 -13.87 -17.49
C GLY A 153 -7.01 -12.52 -16.87
N LYS A 154 -5.78 -12.42 -16.35
CA LYS A 154 -5.19 -11.17 -15.83
C LYS A 154 -5.33 -10.01 -16.81
N SER A 155 -5.15 -10.28 -18.11
CA SER A 155 -5.27 -9.27 -19.17
C SER A 155 -6.64 -8.59 -19.18
N LEU A 156 -7.73 -9.34 -18.96
CA LEU A 156 -9.07 -8.77 -18.87
C LEU A 156 -9.24 -7.88 -17.63
N MET A 157 -8.71 -8.32 -16.48
CA MET A 157 -8.76 -7.52 -15.26
C MET A 157 -7.96 -6.21 -15.40
N ILE A 158 -6.74 -6.29 -15.93
CA ILE A 158 -5.89 -5.12 -16.21
C ILE A 158 -6.57 -4.18 -17.20
N TYR A 159 -7.08 -4.72 -18.32
CA TYR A 159 -7.79 -3.95 -19.34
C TYR A 159 -8.99 -3.19 -18.73
N SER A 160 -9.77 -3.85 -17.88
CA SER A 160 -10.93 -3.26 -17.25
C SER A 160 -10.56 -2.07 -16.36
N VAL A 161 -9.50 -2.20 -15.56
CA VAL A 161 -8.99 -1.12 -14.69
C VAL A 161 -8.44 0.04 -15.53
N VAL A 162 -7.59 -0.25 -16.51
CA VAL A 162 -6.99 0.76 -17.39
C VAL A 162 -8.08 1.55 -18.12
N ARG A 163 -9.04 0.85 -18.69
CA ARG A 163 -10.14 1.47 -19.43
C ARG A 163 -11.03 2.33 -18.54
N TYR A 164 -11.34 1.87 -17.33
CA TYR A 164 -12.11 2.63 -16.35
C TYR A 164 -11.48 3.99 -16.04
N PHE A 165 -10.16 4.03 -15.83
CA PHE A 165 -9.47 5.29 -15.57
C PHE A 165 -9.30 6.13 -16.84
N ALA A 166 -9.09 5.52 -18.00
CA ALA A 166 -9.01 6.23 -19.28
C ALA A 166 -10.34 6.92 -19.64
N GLU A 167 -11.49 6.27 -19.42
CA GLU A 167 -12.82 6.87 -19.61
C GLU A 167 -13.08 8.05 -18.66
N LYS A 168 -12.35 8.14 -17.54
CA LYS A 168 -12.34 9.28 -16.62
C LYS A 168 -11.25 10.32 -16.92
N ASN A 169 -10.66 10.28 -18.11
CA ASN A 169 -9.56 11.16 -18.53
C ASN A 169 -8.34 11.12 -17.57
N LYS A 170 -8.10 9.99 -16.90
CA LYS A 170 -6.90 9.79 -16.09
C LYS A 170 -5.79 9.14 -16.91
N LYS A 171 -4.55 9.56 -16.67
CA LYS A 171 -3.37 8.92 -17.25
C LYS A 171 -3.08 7.62 -16.50
N VAL A 172 -2.82 6.54 -17.23
CA VAL A 172 -2.51 5.23 -16.67
C VAL A 172 -1.13 4.80 -17.15
N LEU A 173 -0.27 4.38 -16.23
CA LEU A 173 1.02 3.77 -16.54
C LEU A 173 0.93 2.27 -16.23
N LEU A 174 1.09 1.44 -17.25
CA LEU A 174 1.16 -0.01 -17.14
C LEU A 174 2.62 -0.46 -17.27
N CYS A 175 3.16 -1.08 -16.21
CA CYS A 175 4.50 -1.64 -16.22
C CYS A 175 4.42 -3.17 -16.22
N LEU A 176 4.98 -3.81 -17.24
CA LEU A 176 5.04 -5.26 -17.39
C LEU A 176 6.50 -5.70 -17.33
N LEU A 177 6.80 -6.69 -16.51
CA LEU A 177 8.17 -7.21 -16.35
C LEU A 177 8.62 -8.08 -17.52
N TYR A 178 7.67 -8.67 -18.26
CA TYR A 178 7.94 -9.54 -19.40
C TYR A 178 7.04 -9.14 -20.57
N THR A 179 7.66 -8.72 -21.66
CA THR A 179 6.97 -8.36 -22.90
C THR A 179 6.92 -9.53 -23.91
N SER A 180 7.77 -10.56 -23.73
CA SER A 180 7.87 -11.70 -24.66
C SER A 180 6.67 -12.65 -24.58
N ASP A 181 6.08 -12.83 -23.40
CA ASP A 181 4.96 -13.77 -23.24
C ASP A 181 3.62 -13.20 -23.72
N ALA A 182 3.49 -11.87 -23.80
CA ALA A 182 2.28 -11.23 -24.30
C ALA A 182 2.14 -11.32 -25.84
N ALA A 183 3.24 -11.52 -26.56
CA ALA A 183 3.23 -11.63 -28.02
C ALA A 183 2.79 -13.03 -28.50
N ASP A 184 2.97 -14.07 -27.70
CA ASP A 184 2.59 -15.44 -28.04
C ASP A 184 1.13 -15.77 -27.73
N GLU A 185 0.47 -15.00 -26.83
CA GLU A 185 -0.97 -15.15 -26.52
C GLU A 185 -1.88 -14.40 -27.53
N LEU A 186 -1.33 -13.63 -28.45
CA LEU A 186 -2.07 -12.85 -29.46
C LEU A 186 -1.97 -13.43 -30.89
N ARG A 187 -1.44 -14.66 -31.06
CA ARG A 187 -1.45 -15.40 -32.32
C ARG A 187 -2.56 -16.41 -32.42
#